data_e15a5f466c40534baed3738cde82001e
#
_entry.id   e15a5f466c40534baed3738cde82001e
#
_cell.length_a   1.000
_cell.length_b   1.000
_cell.length_c   1.000
_cell.angle_alpha   90.00
_cell.angle_beta   90.00
_cell.angle_gamma   90.00
#
_symmetry.space_group_name_H-M   'P 1'
#
loop_
_entity.id
_entity.type
_entity.pdbx_description
1 polymer ?
#
loop_
_entity_poly.entity_id
_entity_poly.type
_entity_poly.pdbx_seq_one_letter_code
_entity_poly.pdbx_strand_id
1 'polypeptide(L)'
;MATSATKTNNQSWYSIKAKANDTAEISIYDEIGYWGITAKSFSKDLKALGNNLKQINLHIHSPGGDVFDGIAIYNLLKNHPANVTVYIDGLAASMASVIAMAGNEVIMPENAMMMIHKPWGIQGGDAEDMRKYADLLDKVENTLIPAYANKTGKTPEELAEMLSAETWLNGKECVEQGFADKLAEPLVAMASIKSRKLEDFENMPKAMKDMLFKPQGNAGATAPQATPTPTPTAPVNQSSTVPVDNTAQVQAELNKRNADIKAVFAPFGSTHDSLLVECLGDLSITAEQAKDKLLA
;
A
#
# COMPACT_ATOMS: atom_id res chain seq x y z
N MET A 1 36.63 -19.28 -8.38
CA MET A 1 35.98 -18.07 -8.90
C MET A 1 34.50 -18.22 -8.67
N ALA A 2 33.95 -17.55 -7.67
CA ALA A 2 32.56 -17.63 -7.31
C ALA A 2 31.81 -16.50 -8.02
N THR A 3 30.93 -16.86 -8.94
CA THR A 3 30.02 -15.93 -9.61
C THR A 3 28.94 -15.48 -8.64
N SER A 4 29.06 -14.22 -8.23
CA SER A 4 28.03 -13.51 -7.47
C SER A 4 26.80 -13.32 -8.37
N ALA A 5 25.75 -14.07 -8.11
CA ALA A 5 24.44 -13.81 -8.68
C ALA A 5 23.89 -12.54 -8.04
N THR A 6 23.78 -11.46 -8.81
CA THR A 6 23.11 -10.23 -8.44
C THR A 6 21.62 -10.51 -8.28
N LYS A 7 21.15 -10.68 -7.04
CA LYS A 7 19.73 -10.69 -6.73
C LYS A 7 19.20 -9.28 -7.03
N THR A 8 18.34 -9.15 -8.01
CA THR A 8 17.49 -7.97 -8.18
C THR A 8 16.65 -7.80 -6.93
N ASN A 9 17.01 -6.82 -6.12
CA ASN A 9 16.28 -6.44 -4.92
C ASN A 9 14.97 -5.77 -5.35
N ASN A 10 13.90 -6.54 -5.40
CA ASN A 10 12.58 -5.99 -5.17
C ASN A 10 12.55 -5.67 -3.65
N GLN A 11 12.90 -4.45 -3.27
CA GLN A 11 12.92 -4.04 -1.88
C GLN A 11 11.46 -3.91 -1.41
N SER A 12 10.93 -5.00 -0.84
CA SER A 12 9.73 -4.91 -0.02
C SER A 12 10.04 -3.95 1.13
N TRP A 13 9.21 -2.92 1.28
CA TRP A 13 9.27 -1.96 2.39
C TRP A 13 8.67 -2.53 3.68
N TYR A 14 8.69 -3.84 3.79
CA TYR A 14 8.36 -4.59 4.98
C TYR A 14 9.62 -4.98 5.74
N SER A 15 9.64 -4.78 7.04
CA SER A 15 10.73 -5.25 7.90
C SER A 15 10.25 -5.67 9.27
N ILE A 16 10.87 -6.72 9.81
CA ILE A 16 10.77 -7.11 11.22
C ILE A 16 12.19 -7.18 11.79
N LYS A 17 12.43 -6.49 12.91
CA LYS A 17 13.74 -6.44 13.56
C LYS A 17 13.61 -6.56 15.07
N ALA A 18 14.40 -7.45 15.66
CA ALA A 18 14.60 -7.44 17.11
C ALA A 18 15.40 -6.21 17.53
N LYS A 19 15.03 -5.62 18.63
CA LYS A 19 15.74 -4.53 19.32
C LYS A 19 16.14 -4.98 20.73
N ALA A 20 16.87 -4.13 21.44
CA ALA A 20 17.15 -4.35 22.85
C ALA A 20 15.85 -4.39 23.71
N ASN A 21 15.95 -4.93 24.91
CA ASN A 21 14.88 -4.95 25.90
C ASN A 21 13.60 -5.70 25.46
N ASP A 22 13.76 -6.84 24.78
CA ASP A 22 12.62 -7.69 24.33
C ASP A 22 11.62 -6.92 23.48
N THR A 23 12.09 -5.96 22.67
CA THR A 23 11.28 -5.13 21.78
C THR A 23 11.47 -5.56 20.32
N ALA A 24 10.40 -5.57 19.55
CA ALA A 24 10.42 -5.71 18.10
C ALA A 24 9.98 -4.41 17.42
N GLU A 25 10.68 -4.05 16.34
CA GLU A 25 10.27 -3.01 15.39
C GLU A 25 9.76 -3.69 14.12
N ILE A 26 8.53 -3.41 13.75
CA ILE A 26 7.87 -3.93 12.57
C ILE A 26 7.43 -2.75 11.71
N SER A 27 7.76 -2.78 10.41
CA SER A 27 7.29 -1.78 9.45
C SER A 27 6.49 -2.46 8.35
N ILE A 28 5.27 -1.99 8.11
CA ILE A 28 4.40 -2.36 6.99
C ILE A 28 4.24 -1.11 6.12
N TYR A 29 5.14 -0.97 5.13
CA TYR A 29 5.18 0.17 4.21
C TYR A 29 4.88 -0.28 2.78
N ASP A 30 4.06 -1.30 2.63
CA ASP A 30 3.73 -1.92 1.35
C ASP A 30 2.27 -2.37 1.32
N GLU A 31 1.82 -2.89 0.20
CA GLU A 31 0.52 -3.55 0.10
C GLU A 31 0.46 -4.81 0.95
N ILE A 32 -0.73 -5.13 1.45
CA ILE A 32 -1.03 -6.38 2.13
C ILE A 32 -1.43 -7.41 1.08
N GLY A 33 -0.81 -8.60 1.12
CA GLY A 33 -1.07 -9.69 0.19
C GLY A 33 0.09 -9.98 -0.75
N TYR A 34 -0.21 -10.61 -1.88
CA TYR A 34 0.76 -11.21 -2.80
C TYR A 34 1.84 -10.25 -3.30
N TRP A 35 1.50 -8.99 -3.53
CA TRP A 35 2.43 -7.97 -4.07
C TRP A 35 3.24 -7.24 -2.99
N GLY A 36 2.97 -7.52 -1.73
CA GLY A 36 3.63 -6.89 -0.59
C GLY A 36 3.88 -7.88 0.54
N ILE A 37 3.20 -7.69 1.69
CA ILE A 37 3.36 -8.56 2.85
C ILE A 37 2.23 -9.57 2.97
N THR A 38 2.56 -10.87 2.92
CA THR A 38 1.60 -11.94 3.19
C THR A 38 1.58 -12.32 4.68
N ALA A 39 0.43 -12.81 5.15
CA ALA A 39 0.31 -13.33 6.51
C ALA A 39 1.29 -14.48 6.79
N LYS A 40 1.61 -15.28 5.78
CA LYS A 40 2.60 -16.38 5.88
C LYS A 40 3.99 -15.85 6.19
N SER A 41 4.47 -14.84 5.45
CA SER A 41 5.79 -14.23 5.70
C SER A 41 5.80 -13.52 7.05
N PHE A 42 4.77 -12.72 7.36
CA PHE A 42 4.63 -12.04 8.63
C PHE A 42 4.67 -13.01 9.82
N SER A 43 3.89 -14.09 9.79
CA SER A 43 3.87 -15.12 10.83
C SER A 43 5.23 -15.81 11.03
N LYS A 44 5.91 -16.11 9.92
CA LYS A 44 7.25 -16.73 9.95
C LYS A 44 8.25 -15.80 10.64
N ASP A 45 8.25 -14.52 10.24
CA ASP A 45 9.23 -13.54 10.72
C ASP A 45 8.95 -13.14 12.18
N LEU A 46 7.66 -13.00 12.55
CA LEU A 46 7.27 -12.75 13.94
C LEU A 46 7.70 -13.90 14.86
N LYS A 47 7.49 -15.15 14.44
CA LYS A 47 7.94 -16.33 15.21
C LYS A 47 9.45 -16.42 15.34
N ALA A 48 10.20 -15.97 14.33
CA ALA A 48 11.67 -15.97 14.36
C ALA A 48 12.26 -15.02 15.41
N LEU A 49 11.49 -14.04 15.90
CA LEU A 49 11.91 -13.15 17.00
C LEU A 49 11.86 -13.84 18.39
N GLY A 50 11.23 -15.01 18.47
CA GLY A 50 11.07 -15.76 19.73
C GLY A 50 9.87 -15.31 20.55
N ASN A 51 9.65 -16.03 21.68
CA ASN A 51 8.43 -15.89 22.48
C ASN A 51 8.57 -14.90 23.67
N ASN A 52 9.73 -14.24 23.81
CA ASN A 52 10.04 -13.41 24.97
C ASN A 52 9.78 -11.92 24.73
N LEU A 53 9.18 -11.56 23.59
CA LEU A 53 8.85 -10.17 23.30
C LEU A 53 7.88 -9.61 24.33
N LYS A 54 8.21 -8.41 24.83
CA LYS A 54 7.34 -7.62 25.73
C LYS A 54 6.70 -6.45 25.03
N GLN A 55 7.33 -5.96 23.96
CA GLN A 55 6.89 -4.80 23.22
C GLN A 55 7.03 -5.05 21.69
N ILE A 56 6.01 -4.69 20.94
CA ILE A 56 6.01 -4.59 19.49
C ILE A 56 5.68 -3.15 19.13
N ASN A 57 6.58 -2.47 18.43
CA ASN A 57 6.33 -1.19 17.78
C ASN A 57 6.03 -1.47 16.32
N LEU A 58 4.78 -1.23 15.91
CA LEU A 58 4.31 -1.47 14.56
C LEU A 58 4.13 -0.14 13.82
N HIS A 59 4.91 0.09 12.80
CA HIS A 59 4.86 1.23 11.92
C HIS A 59 4.07 0.91 10.66
N ILE A 60 3.07 1.72 10.35
CA ILE A 60 2.17 1.50 9.20
C ILE A 60 2.22 2.70 8.26
N HIS A 61 2.48 2.40 6.97
CA HIS A 61 2.33 3.31 5.85
C HIS A 61 1.88 2.50 4.62
N SER A 62 0.59 2.14 4.56
CA SER A 62 0.07 1.13 3.64
C SER A 62 -1.30 1.51 3.07
N PRO A 63 -1.54 1.23 1.78
CA PRO A 63 -2.85 1.40 1.14
C PRO A 63 -3.82 0.25 1.48
N GLY A 64 -3.41 -0.73 2.28
CA GLY A 64 -4.17 -1.95 2.54
C GLY A 64 -3.90 -3.07 1.53
N GLY A 65 -4.89 -3.89 1.27
CA GLY A 65 -4.75 -5.00 0.33
C GLY A 65 -5.64 -6.19 0.61
N ASP A 66 -5.10 -7.41 0.52
CA ASP A 66 -5.85 -8.65 0.68
C ASP A 66 -6.48 -8.76 2.07
N VAL A 67 -7.79 -9.06 2.07
CA VAL A 67 -8.60 -9.10 3.29
C VAL A 67 -8.19 -10.25 4.20
N PHE A 68 -7.95 -11.43 3.64
CA PHE A 68 -7.65 -12.62 4.45
C PHE A 68 -6.23 -12.60 5.02
N ASP A 69 -5.26 -12.13 4.24
CA ASP A 69 -3.92 -11.86 4.75
C ASP A 69 -3.97 -10.79 5.86
N GLY A 70 -4.73 -9.73 5.65
CA GLY A 70 -4.89 -8.66 6.65
C GLY A 70 -5.55 -9.12 7.95
N ILE A 71 -6.64 -9.90 7.88
CA ILE A 71 -7.29 -10.50 9.05
C ILE A 71 -6.30 -11.42 9.81
N ALA A 72 -5.53 -12.23 9.08
CA ALA A 72 -4.56 -13.12 9.71
C ALA A 72 -3.44 -12.34 10.42
N ILE A 73 -2.93 -11.26 9.82
CA ILE A 73 -1.94 -10.36 10.46
C ILE A 73 -2.54 -9.68 11.69
N TYR A 74 -3.77 -9.14 11.58
CA TYR A 74 -4.49 -8.56 12.72
C TYR A 74 -4.58 -9.56 13.89
N ASN A 75 -5.01 -10.79 13.62
CA ASN A 75 -5.16 -11.83 14.64
C ASN A 75 -3.81 -12.25 15.24
N LEU A 76 -2.74 -12.31 14.44
CA LEU A 76 -1.39 -12.61 14.95
C LEU A 76 -0.92 -11.54 15.95
N LEU A 77 -1.16 -10.27 15.66
CA LEU A 77 -0.81 -9.16 16.54
C LEU A 77 -1.72 -9.11 17.77
N LYS A 78 -3.04 -9.24 17.59
CA LYS A 78 -4.04 -9.15 18.65
C LYS A 78 -3.90 -10.23 19.71
N ASN A 79 -3.49 -11.44 19.29
CA ASN A 79 -3.28 -12.58 20.18
C ASN A 79 -1.83 -12.67 20.68
N HIS A 80 -0.95 -11.77 20.30
CA HIS A 80 0.43 -11.78 20.77
C HIS A 80 0.50 -11.32 22.22
N PRO A 81 1.31 -11.98 23.10
CA PRO A 81 1.40 -11.62 24.52
C PRO A 81 2.11 -10.29 24.79
N ALA A 82 2.91 -9.78 23.84
CA ALA A 82 3.56 -8.49 23.94
C ALA A 82 2.57 -7.34 23.81
N ASN A 83 2.87 -6.22 24.46
CA ASN A 83 2.16 -4.97 24.20
C ASN A 83 2.45 -4.48 22.79
N VAL A 84 1.41 -4.10 22.02
CA VAL A 84 1.54 -3.61 20.64
C VAL A 84 1.23 -2.12 20.60
N THR A 85 2.23 -1.31 20.28
CA THR A 85 2.04 0.11 19.98
C THR A 85 2.12 0.32 18.47
N VAL A 86 1.07 0.90 17.90
CA VAL A 86 0.97 1.18 16.46
C VAL A 86 1.25 2.65 16.20
N TYR A 87 2.11 2.91 15.22
CA TYR A 87 2.43 4.24 14.71
C TYR A 87 1.96 4.34 13.26
N ILE A 88 1.07 5.29 12.96
CA ILE A 88 0.64 5.56 11.58
C ILE A 88 1.58 6.61 11.01
N ASP A 89 2.58 6.19 10.25
CA ASP A 89 3.64 7.11 9.79
C ASP A 89 3.21 7.98 8.60
N GLY A 90 2.08 7.65 7.95
CA GLY A 90 1.54 8.48 6.88
C GLY A 90 0.16 8.06 6.42
N LEU A 91 -0.05 6.78 6.13
CA LEU A 91 -1.34 6.25 5.68
C LEU A 91 -1.61 4.88 6.30
N ALA A 92 -2.82 4.70 6.82
CA ALA A 92 -3.39 3.39 7.13
C ALA A 92 -4.75 3.27 6.43
N ALA A 93 -4.77 2.75 5.21
CA ALA A 93 -6.01 2.63 4.44
C ALA A 93 -6.49 1.18 4.34
N SER A 94 -7.82 1.00 4.26
CA SER A 94 -8.44 -0.30 4.02
C SER A 94 -7.96 -1.35 5.05
N MET A 95 -7.45 -2.51 4.62
CA MET A 95 -6.95 -3.54 5.55
C MET A 95 -5.82 -3.09 6.47
N ALA A 96 -5.04 -2.07 6.11
CA ALA A 96 -4.03 -1.51 7.00
C ALA A 96 -4.65 -0.79 8.20
N SER A 97 -5.83 -0.16 8.05
CA SER A 97 -6.56 0.42 9.17
C SER A 97 -7.11 -0.65 10.12
N VAL A 98 -7.55 -1.81 9.58
CA VAL A 98 -7.97 -2.96 10.42
C VAL A 98 -6.78 -3.49 11.23
N ILE A 99 -5.60 -3.65 10.60
CA ILE A 99 -4.39 -4.09 11.30
C ILE A 99 -4.01 -3.11 12.41
N ALA A 100 -4.17 -1.80 12.18
CA ALA A 100 -3.91 -0.78 13.21
C ALA A 100 -4.77 -0.98 14.46
N MET A 101 -6.00 -1.49 14.34
CA MET A 101 -6.89 -1.77 15.49
C MET A 101 -6.39 -2.93 16.36
N ALA A 102 -5.39 -3.68 15.95
CA ALA A 102 -4.76 -4.69 16.81
C ALA A 102 -3.92 -4.06 17.94
N GLY A 103 -3.51 -2.79 17.79
CA GLY A 103 -2.71 -2.08 18.79
C GLY A 103 -3.40 -1.89 20.13
N ASN A 104 -2.65 -2.10 21.21
CA ASN A 104 -3.05 -1.66 22.54
C ASN A 104 -3.10 -0.14 22.59
N GLU A 105 -2.15 0.51 21.93
CA GLU A 105 -2.10 1.94 21.72
C GLU A 105 -1.86 2.24 20.23
N VAL A 106 -2.61 3.22 19.66
CA VAL A 106 -2.46 3.73 18.30
C VAL A 106 -2.08 5.20 18.38
N ILE A 107 -0.93 5.53 17.82
CA ILE A 107 -0.36 6.88 17.79
C ILE A 107 -0.38 7.38 16.35
N MET A 108 -0.94 8.54 16.12
CA MET A 108 -1.13 9.07 14.77
C MET A 108 -0.69 10.54 14.71
N PRO A 109 0.23 10.91 13.81
CA PRO A 109 0.57 12.31 13.55
C PRO A 109 -0.60 13.08 12.96
N GLU A 110 -0.66 14.38 13.20
CA GLU A 110 -1.74 15.24 12.69
C GLU A 110 -1.84 15.20 11.16
N ASN A 111 -0.70 15.07 10.46
CA ASN A 111 -0.62 15.01 9.01
C ASN A 111 -0.71 13.60 8.40
N ALA A 112 -0.97 12.57 9.20
CA ALA A 112 -1.25 11.22 8.70
C ALA A 112 -2.75 11.05 8.41
N MET A 113 -3.07 10.04 7.59
CA MET A 113 -4.43 9.73 7.18
C MET A 113 -4.79 8.27 7.50
N MET A 114 -6.03 8.05 7.89
CA MET A 114 -6.64 6.72 7.96
C MET A 114 -7.86 6.68 7.02
N MET A 115 -8.07 5.53 6.38
CA MET A 115 -9.25 5.32 5.55
C MET A 115 -9.88 3.97 5.84
N ILE A 116 -11.19 3.99 6.02
CA ILE A 116 -12.00 2.79 6.19
C ILE A 116 -13.07 2.72 5.11
N HIS A 117 -13.26 1.55 4.54
CA HIS A 117 -14.28 1.28 3.54
C HIS A 117 -14.72 -0.19 3.55
N LYS A 118 -15.82 -0.48 2.85
CA LYS A 118 -16.32 -1.85 2.65
C LYS A 118 -15.32 -2.71 1.89
N PRO A 119 -15.24 -4.02 2.17
CA PRO A 119 -14.53 -4.94 1.33
C PRO A 119 -15.14 -4.94 -0.09
N TRP A 120 -14.28 -4.98 -1.09
CA TRP A 120 -14.70 -5.01 -2.48
C TRP A 120 -13.91 -6.05 -3.26
N GLY A 121 -14.40 -6.42 -4.42
CA GLY A 121 -13.71 -7.32 -5.31
C GLY A 121 -14.38 -7.41 -6.67
N ILE A 122 -13.80 -8.21 -7.56
CA ILE A 122 -14.28 -8.42 -8.94
C ILE A 122 -14.69 -9.89 -9.08
N GLN A 123 -15.89 -10.12 -9.55
CA GLN A 123 -16.45 -11.44 -9.83
C GLN A 123 -17.11 -11.45 -11.18
N GLY A 124 -16.88 -12.51 -11.97
CA GLY A 124 -17.61 -12.81 -13.20
C GLY A 124 -18.57 -13.99 -12.99
N GLY A 125 -19.69 -14.01 -13.71
CA GLY A 125 -20.67 -15.08 -13.63
C GLY A 125 -22.07 -14.64 -14.01
N ASP A 126 -23.07 -15.48 -13.73
CA ASP A 126 -24.47 -15.13 -13.91
C ASP A 126 -25.05 -14.34 -12.72
N ALA A 127 -26.33 -14.00 -12.77
CA ALA A 127 -26.98 -13.20 -11.73
C ALA A 127 -27.01 -13.90 -10.35
N GLU A 128 -26.99 -15.22 -10.31
CA GLU A 128 -26.95 -15.99 -9.06
C GLU A 128 -25.54 -15.95 -8.46
N ASP A 129 -24.51 -16.08 -9.29
CA ASP A 129 -23.11 -15.97 -8.86
C ASP A 129 -22.80 -14.57 -8.30
N MET A 130 -23.33 -13.52 -8.94
CA MET A 130 -23.20 -12.14 -8.44
C MET A 130 -23.83 -11.96 -7.06
N ARG A 131 -25.04 -12.53 -6.83
CA ARG A 131 -25.68 -12.46 -5.51
C ARG A 131 -24.89 -13.20 -4.44
N LYS A 132 -24.41 -14.42 -4.75
CA LYS A 132 -23.56 -15.19 -3.84
C LYS A 132 -22.28 -14.42 -3.47
N TYR A 133 -21.71 -13.72 -4.44
CA TYR A 133 -20.52 -12.90 -4.20
C TYR A 133 -20.83 -11.68 -3.33
N ALA A 134 -21.95 -11.00 -3.58
CA ALA A 134 -22.42 -9.92 -2.71
C ALA A 134 -22.64 -10.40 -1.27
N ASP A 135 -23.32 -11.54 -1.08
CA ASP A 135 -23.52 -12.15 0.23
C ASP A 135 -22.17 -12.51 0.93
N LEU A 136 -21.17 -12.90 0.16
CA LEU A 136 -19.82 -13.14 0.69
C LEU A 136 -19.16 -11.84 1.17
N LEU A 137 -19.26 -10.76 0.39
CA LEU A 137 -18.71 -9.46 0.78
C LEU A 137 -19.38 -8.93 2.06
N ASP A 138 -20.69 -9.07 2.19
CA ASP A 138 -21.43 -8.71 3.41
C ASP A 138 -20.96 -9.53 4.63
N LYS A 139 -20.70 -10.82 4.46
CA LYS A 139 -20.11 -11.65 5.52
C LYS A 139 -18.72 -11.20 5.91
N VAL A 140 -17.89 -10.85 4.94
CA VAL A 140 -16.53 -10.34 5.17
C VAL A 140 -16.61 -9.01 5.93
N GLU A 141 -17.46 -8.06 5.52
CA GLU A 141 -17.69 -6.79 6.23
C GLU A 141 -18.03 -7.04 7.71
N ASN A 142 -18.98 -7.94 7.97
CA ASN A 142 -19.39 -8.32 9.33
C ASN A 142 -18.25 -8.93 10.16
N THR A 143 -17.19 -9.47 9.54
CA THR A 143 -16.00 -9.96 10.27
C THR A 143 -15.00 -8.84 10.59
N LEU A 144 -15.04 -7.72 9.86
CA LEU A 144 -14.14 -6.58 10.07
C LEU A 144 -14.68 -5.58 11.10
N ILE A 145 -16.00 -5.38 11.16
CA ILE A 145 -16.66 -4.44 12.07
C ILE A 145 -16.21 -4.60 13.54
N PRO A 146 -16.12 -5.83 14.10
CA PRO A 146 -15.67 -5.99 15.49
C PRO A 146 -14.29 -5.45 15.79
N ALA A 147 -13.36 -5.45 14.83
CA ALA A 147 -12.03 -4.88 15.02
C ALA A 147 -12.10 -3.37 15.31
N TYR A 148 -12.92 -2.66 14.53
CA TYR A 148 -13.17 -1.23 14.74
C TYR A 148 -14.01 -0.96 15.99
N ALA A 149 -15.10 -1.70 16.20
CA ALA A 149 -16.00 -1.53 17.34
C ALA A 149 -15.27 -1.67 18.68
N ASN A 150 -14.40 -2.68 18.79
CA ASN A 150 -13.60 -2.92 19.99
C ASN A 150 -12.61 -1.78 20.29
N LYS A 151 -12.15 -1.06 19.28
CA LYS A 151 -11.20 0.04 19.42
C LYS A 151 -11.90 1.36 19.65
N THR A 152 -12.95 1.65 18.88
CA THR A 152 -13.61 2.96 18.85
C THR A 152 -14.76 3.09 19.86
N GLY A 153 -15.36 1.96 20.26
CA GLY A 153 -16.62 1.96 21.02
C GLY A 153 -17.87 2.32 20.21
N LYS A 154 -17.74 2.49 18.90
CA LYS A 154 -18.87 2.76 17.99
C LYS A 154 -19.74 1.54 17.80
N THR A 155 -21.03 1.77 17.48
CA THR A 155 -21.95 0.68 17.16
C THR A 155 -21.64 0.07 15.79
N PRO A 156 -22.04 -1.18 15.53
CA PRO A 156 -21.91 -1.79 14.22
C PRO A 156 -22.59 -1.00 13.11
N GLU A 157 -23.72 -0.36 13.38
CA GLU A 157 -24.49 0.45 12.44
C GLU A 157 -23.72 1.72 12.05
N GLU A 158 -23.17 2.46 13.02
CA GLU A 158 -22.33 3.63 12.76
C GLU A 158 -21.10 3.26 11.92
N LEU A 159 -20.47 2.13 12.22
CA LEU A 159 -19.31 1.64 11.48
C LEU A 159 -19.68 1.21 10.05
N ALA A 160 -20.82 0.54 9.87
CA ALA A 160 -21.32 0.16 8.54
C ALA A 160 -21.59 1.39 7.66
N GLU A 161 -22.14 2.47 8.23
CA GLU A 161 -22.32 3.75 7.53
C GLU A 161 -20.96 4.38 7.13
N MET A 162 -20.00 4.42 8.06
CA MET A 162 -18.66 4.96 7.79
C MET A 162 -17.91 4.13 6.73
N LEU A 163 -18.01 2.81 6.77
CA LEU A 163 -17.42 1.90 5.78
C LEU A 163 -18.06 2.12 4.40
N SER A 164 -19.39 2.27 4.35
CA SER A 164 -20.13 2.53 3.12
C SER A 164 -19.80 3.88 2.48
N ALA A 165 -19.45 4.87 3.30
CA ALA A 165 -19.08 6.21 2.85
C ALA A 165 -17.63 6.33 2.37
N GLU A 166 -16.81 5.28 2.50
CA GLU A 166 -15.35 5.37 2.33
C GLU A 166 -14.80 6.57 3.13
N THR A 167 -14.78 6.41 4.45
CA THR A 167 -14.45 7.51 5.36
C THR A 167 -12.96 7.72 5.47
N TRP A 168 -12.53 8.95 5.21
CA TRP A 168 -11.16 9.43 5.36
C TRP A 168 -11.04 10.30 6.62
N LEU A 169 -10.06 9.99 7.47
CA LEU A 169 -9.84 10.66 8.76
C LEU A 169 -8.38 11.11 8.85
N ASN A 170 -8.15 12.35 9.24
CA ASN A 170 -6.82 12.82 9.66
C ASN A 170 -6.51 12.40 11.10
N GLY A 171 -5.28 12.68 11.58
CA GLY A 171 -4.86 12.27 12.92
C GLY A 171 -5.76 12.79 14.05
N LYS A 172 -6.22 14.05 13.95
CA LYS A 172 -7.11 14.65 14.95
C LYS A 172 -8.47 13.98 14.95
N GLU A 173 -9.07 13.78 13.77
CA GLU A 173 -10.36 13.10 13.62
C GLU A 173 -10.30 11.65 14.10
N CYS A 174 -9.17 10.96 13.86
CA CYS A 174 -8.95 9.61 14.38
C CYS A 174 -8.96 9.57 15.91
N VAL A 175 -8.33 10.52 16.58
CA VAL A 175 -8.34 10.60 18.05
C VAL A 175 -9.74 10.96 18.55
N GLU A 176 -10.40 11.93 17.95
CA GLU A 176 -11.76 12.36 18.32
C GLU A 176 -12.79 11.23 18.17
N GLN A 177 -12.60 10.36 17.17
CA GLN A 177 -13.51 9.25 16.89
C GLN A 177 -13.08 7.91 17.46
N GLY A 178 -11.96 7.85 18.19
CA GLY A 178 -11.49 6.66 18.90
C GLY A 178 -10.71 5.65 18.04
N PHE A 179 -10.36 5.98 16.79
CA PHE A 179 -9.50 5.15 15.95
C PHE A 179 -8.01 5.24 16.33
N ALA A 180 -7.61 6.35 16.95
CA ALA A 180 -6.29 6.52 17.53
C ALA A 180 -6.41 6.96 19.01
N ASP A 181 -5.40 6.62 19.82
CA ASP A 181 -5.35 6.96 21.24
C ASP A 181 -4.59 8.27 21.50
N LYS A 182 -3.60 8.57 20.65
CA LYS A 182 -2.75 9.75 20.81
C LYS A 182 -2.50 10.45 19.48
N LEU A 183 -2.58 11.78 19.53
CA LEU A 183 -2.10 12.66 18.47
C LEU A 183 -0.60 12.92 18.68
N ALA A 184 0.20 12.71 17.64
CA ALA A 184 1.62 13.05 17.62
C ALA A 184 1.87 14.31 16.78
N GLU A 185 3.02 14.94 16.99
CA GLU A 185 3.49 16.05 16.16
C GLU A 185 3.63 15.62 14.69
N PRO A 186 3.39 16.54 13.73
CA PRO A 186 3.51 16.24 12.31
C PRO A 186 4.89 15.69 11.93
N LEU A 187 4.93 14.63 11.17
CA LEU A 187 6.18 14.09 10.61
C LEU A 187 6.66 14.96 9.45
N VAL A 188 7.96 15.27 9.43
CA VAL A 188 8.58 16.19 8.45
C VAL A 188 8.72 15.56 7.07
N ALA A 189 8.76 14.24 6.97
CA ALA A 189 8.90 13.51 5.71
C ALA A 189 7.93 12.32 5.69
N MET A 190 7.03 12.31 4.73
CA MET A 190 6.22 11.15 4.40
C MET A 190 6.88 10.39 3.24
N ALA A 191 7.03 9.07 3.39
CA ALA A 191 7.41 8.22 2.29
C ALA A 191 6.31 8.25 1.21
N SER A 192 6.70 8.29 -0.06
CA SER A 192 5.74 8.25 -1.17
C SER A 192 5.25 6.83 -1.36
N ILE A 193 3.95 6.60 -1.21
CA ILE A 193 3.32 5.33 -1.58
C ILE A 193 3.08 5.33 -3.09
N LYS A 194 3.65 4.35 -3.79
CA LYS A 194 3.36 4.09 -5.21
C LYS A 194 2.55 2.80 -5.30
N SER A 195 1.25 2.89 -5.12
CA SER A 195 0.35 1.75 -5.27
C SER A 195 -0.83 2.10 -6.16
N ARG A 196 -1.16 1.21 -7.11
CA ARG A 196 -2.35 1.34 -7.96
C ARG A 196 -3.65 1.24 -7.15
N LYS A 197 -3.62 0.61 -5.98
CA LYS A 197 -4.80 0.52 -5.10
C LYS A 197 -5.29 1.87 -4.61
N LEU A 198 -4.43 2.90 -4.61
CA LEU A 198 -4.85 4.27 -4.28
C LEU A 198 -5.77 4.87 -5.36
N GLU A 199 -5.70 4.37 -6.61
CA GLU A 199 -6.58 4.80 -7.70
C GLU A 199 -8.00 4.21 -7.57
N ASP A 200 -8.16 3.13 -6.82
CA ASP A 200 -9.43 2.44 -6.61
C ASP A 200 -10.32 3.14 -5.57
N PHE A 201 -9.79 4.10 -4.81
CA PHE A 201 -10.55 4.84 -3.78
C PHE A 201 -11.38 5.95 -4.38
N GLU A 202 -12.71 5.90 -4.16
CA GLU A 202 -13.67 6.82 -4.79
C GLU A 202 -13.68 8.21 -4.14
N ASN A 203 -13.69 8.25 -2.81
CA ASN A 203 -13.89 9.47 -2.02
C ASN A 203 -12.58 10.07 -1.46
N MET A 204 -11.43 9.66 -2.01
CA MET A 204 -10.14 10.22 -1.59
C MET A 204 -10.14 11.76 -1.65
N PRO A 205 -9.73 12.46 -0.58
CA PRO A 205 -9.66 13.92 -0.57
C PRO A 205 -8.84 14.48 -1.74
N LYS A 206 -9.37 15.52 -2.41
CA LYS A 206 -8.74 16.07 -3.61
C LYS A 206 -7.29 16.50 -3.37
N ALA A 207 -6.99 17.08 -2.21
CA ALA A 207 -5.64 17.50 -1.85
C ALA A 207 -4.68 16.29 -1.85
N MET A 208 -5.13 15.14 -1.36
CA MET A 208 -4.35 13.91 -1.35
C MET A 208 -4.20 13.31 -2.74
N LYS A 209 -5.27 13.29 -3.56
CA LYS A 209 -5.19 12.93 -4.99
C LYS A 209 -4.16 13.78 -5.72
N ASP A 210 -4.18 15.08 -5.49
CA ASP A 210 -3.24 16.04 -6.10
C ASP A 210 -1.80 15.81 -5.65
N MET A 211 -1.56 15.40 -4.41
CA MET A 211 -0.21 15.07 -3.91
C MET A 211 0.33 13.75 -4.48
N LEU A 212 -0.53 12.75 -4.63
CA LEU A 212 -0.12 11.40 -5.04
C LEU A 212 0.01 11.25 -6.55
N PHE A 213 -0.85 11.92 -7.33
CA PHE A 213 -1.00 11.67 -8.76
C PHE A 213 -0.60 12.84 -9.66
N LYS A 214 -0.38 14.05 -9.13
CA LYS A 214 0.21 15.11 -9.94
C LYS A 214 1.73 14.94 -10.00
N PRO A 215 2.36 15.10 -11.19
CA PRO A 215 3.82 15.18 -11.28
C PRO A 215 4.30 16.29 -10.35
N GLN A 216 5.12 15.96 -9.37
CA GLN A 216 5.83 16.98 -8.62
C GLN A 216 6.78 17.68 -9.60
N GLY A 217 6.34 18.81 -10.16
CA GLY A 217 7.27 19.75 -10.77
C GLY A 217 8.29 20.12 -9.71
N ASN A 218 9.56 20.01 -10.05
CA ASN A 218 10.72 20.32 -9.22
C ASN A 218 10.50 21.61 -8.42
N ALA A 219 9.94 21.49 -7.23
CA ALA A 219 9.94 22.57 -6.26
C ALA A 219 11.36 22.62 -5.67
N GLY A 220 12.22 23.37 -6.33
CA GLY A 220 13.53 23.69 -5.82
C GLY A 220 13.37 24.21 -4.39
N ALA A 221 14.07 23.58 -3.45
CA ALA A 221 14.21 24.06 -2.09
C ALA A 221 14.81 25.45 -2.13
N THR A 222 13.97 26.48 -1.92
CA THR A 222 14.46 27.84 -1.65
C THR A 222 15.01 27.85 -0.25
N ALA A 223 16.34 27.74 -0.15
CA ALA A 223 17.08 28.13 1.04
C ALA A 223 16.92 29.65 1.28
N PRO A 224 16.96 30.15 2.53
CA PRO A 224 16.79 31.57 2.82
C PRO A 224 17.86 32.39 2.12
N GLN A 225 17.43 33.39 1.38
CA GLN A 225 18.24 34.30 0.58
C GLN A 225 19.05 35.26 1.47
N ALA A 226 20.35 35.11 1.44
CA ALA A 226 21.26 36.17 1.91
C ALA A 226 21.38 37.24 0.83
N THR A 227 21.36 38.50 1.25
CA THR A 227 21.39 39.76 0.48
C THR A 227 22.60 39.87 -0.47
N PRO A 228 22.45 40.50 -1.65
CA PRO A 228 23.48 40.50 -2.69
C PRO A 228 24.49 41.66 -2.55
N THR A 229 25.73 41.42 -2.91
CA THR A 229 26.74 42.44 -3.25
C THR A 229 27.23 42.19 -4.70
N PRO A 230 27.56 43.26 -5.48
CA PRO A 230 27.40 43.26 -6.92
C PRO A 230 28.59 42.75 -7.77
N THR A 231 28.22 42.44 -8.99
CA THR A 231 28.85 41.96 -10.22
C THR A 231 30.30 42.44 -10.55
N PRO A 232 31.08 41.66 -11.36
CA PRO A 232 31.21 42.04 -12.76
C PRO A 232 31.08 40.91 -13.82
N THR A 233 30.77 41.33 -15.00
CA THR A 233 30.34 40.84 -16.27
C THR A 233 31.21 39.80 -17.00
N ALA A 234 30.52 38.73 -17.56
CA ALA A 234 30.62 38.05 -18.87
C ALA A 234 31.95 37.41 -19.35
N PRO A 235 31.98 36.41 -20.25
CA PRO A 235 31.02 36.14 -21.37
C PRO A 235 30.59 34.63 -21.59
N VAL A 236 29.54 34.53 -22.36
CA VAL A 236 28.93 33.49 -23.19
C VAL A 236 29.79 32.30 -23.68
N ASN A 237 29.35 31.08 -23.51
CA ASN A 237 28.88 30.13 -24.49
C ASN A 237 28.95 28.68 -23.98
N GLN A 238 27.92 27.90 -24.06
CA GLN A 238 27.72 26.72 -24.88
C GLN A 238 26.57 25.84 -24.32
N SER A 239 25.72 25.54 -25.23
CA SER A 239 24.76 24.50 -25.35
C SER A 239 25.06 23.24 -24.51
N SER A 240 24.16 22.84 -23.59
CA SER A 240 24.05 21.45 -23.15
C SER A 240 22.59 21.02 -23.22
N THR A 241 22.37 20.02 -24.02
CA THR A 241 21.15 19.28 -24.30
C THR A 241 20.46 18.84 -23.00
N VAL A 242 19.19 19.22 -22.89
CA VAL A 242 18.24 18.74 -21.88
C VAL A 242 18.03 17.23 -22.11
N PRO A 243 18.11 16.37 -21.08
CA PRO A 243 17.65 14.98 -21.23
C PRO A 243 16.14 14.99 -21.44
N VAL A 244 15.72 14.43 -22.58
CA VAL A 244 14.30 14.21 -22.88
C VAL A 244 13.77 13.20 -21.86
N ASP A 245 12.72 13.55 -21.12
CA ASP A 245 11.99 12.65 -20.24
C ASP A 245 11.28 11.58 -21.07
N ASN A 246 11.87 10.39 -21.13
CA ASN A 246 11.35 9.26 -21.91
C ASN A 246 10.24 8.47 -21.19
N THR A 247 9.80 8.89 -19.99
CA THR A 247 8.88 8.11 -19.16
C THR A 247 7.53 7.88 -19.85
N ALA A 248 7.02 8.91 -20.54
CA ALA A 248 5.75 8.79 -21.27
C ALA A 248 5.86 7.85 -22.50
N GLN A 249 7.00 7.85 -23.18
CA GLN A 249 7.25 6.94 -24.30
C GLN A 249 7.39 5.49 -23.84
N VAL A 250 8.15 5.24 -22.77
CA VAL A 250 8.32 3.90 -22.19
C VAL A 250 6.97 3.36 -21.69
N GLN A 251 6.13 4.19 -21.06
CA GLN A 251 4.80 3.78 -20.63
C GLN A 251 3.87 3.47 -21.81
N ALA A 252 3.92 4.26 -22.87
CA ALA A 252 3.14 4.01 -24.09
C ALA A 252 3.56 2.71 -24.78
N GLU A 253 4.86 2.42 -24.85
CA GLU A 253 5.40 1.17 -25.39
C GLU A 253 4.98 -0.04 -24.55
N LEU A 254 5.02 0.07 -23.20
CA LEU A 254 4.59 -0.98 -22.30
C LEU A 254 3.08 -1.27 -22.43
N ASN A 255 2.26 -0.23 -22.51
CA ASN A 255 0.82 -0.36 -22.71
C ASN A 255 0.50 -1.02 -24.05
N LYS A 256 1.22 -0.63 -25.13
CA LYS A 256 1.08 -1.23 -26.45
C LYS A 256 1.47 -2.71 -26.41
N ARG A 257 2.63 -3.06 -25.84
CA ARG A 257 3.09 -4.45 -25.67
C ARG A 257 2.02 -5.29 -24.95
N ASN A 258 1.50 -4.80 -23.84
CA ASN A 258 0.50 -5.52 -23.04
C ASN A 258 -0.81 -5.72 -23.83
N ALA A 259 -1.22 -4.74 -24.63
CA ALA A 259 -2.39 -4.86 -25.50
C ALA A 259 -2.14 -5.91 -26.61
N ASP A 260 -0.95 -5.91 -27.21
CA ASP A 260 -0.56 -6.86 -28.27
C ASP A 260 -0.51 -8.30 -27.71
N ILE A 261 0.02 -8.52 -26.50
CA ILE A 261 0.01 -9.84 -25.82
C ILE A 261 -1.44 -10.29 -25.56
N LYS A 262 -2.29 -9.44 -24.99
CA LYS A 262 -3.71 -9.76 -24.75
C LYS A 262 -4.44 -10.13 -26.03
N ALA A 263 -4.15 -9.47 -27.16
CA ALA A 263 -4.74 -9.76 -28.45
C ALA A 263 -4.39 -11.17 -28.96
N VAL A 264 -3.18 -11.65 -28.66
CA VAL A 264 -2.75 -13.04 -29.00
C VAL A 264 -3.61 -14.08 -28.28
N PHE A 265 -3.97 -13.83 -27.01
CA PHE A 265 -4.76 -14.77 -26.20
C PHE A 265 -6.27 -14.61 -26.39
N ALA A 266 -6.77 -13.50 -26.90
CA ALA A 266 -8.18 -13.20 -27.03
C ALA A 266 -9.03 -14.31 -27.73
N PRO A 267 -8.54 -14.99 -28.79
CA PRO A 267 -9.28 -16.06 -29.46
C PRO A 267 -9.48 -17.32 -28.62
N PHE A 268 -8.72 -17.50 -27.54
CA PHE A 268 -8.67 -18.74 -26.75
C PHE A 268 -9.47 -18.65 -25.44
N GLY A 269 -10.13 -17.53 -25.16
CA GLY A 269 -10.90 -17.32 -23.94
C GLY A 269 -10.05 -17.52 -22.69
N SER A 270 -10.65 -18.05 -21.62
CA SER A 270 -9.98 -18.28 -20.33
C SER A 270 -9.09 -19.54 -20.26
N THR A 271 -8.99 -20.30 -21.36
CA THR A 271 -8.29 -21.60 -21.36
C THR A 271 -6.79 -21.49 -21.05
N HIS A 272 -6.19 -20.32 -21.30
CA HIS A 272 -4.76 -20.07 -21.12
C HIS A 272 -4.45 -18.87 -20.21
N ASP A 273 -5.35 -18.53 -19.28
CA ASP A 273 -5.19 -17.36 -18.40
C ASP A 273 -3.89 -17.38 -17.58
N SER A 274 -3.48 -18.54 -17.09
CA SER A 274 -2.21 -18.69 -16.35
C SER A 274 -1.00 -18.31 -17.21
N LEU A 275 -0.98 -18.73 -18.47
CA LEU A 275 0.08 -18.39 -19.41
C LEU A 275 0.04 -16.92 -19.83
N LEU A 276 -1.15 -16.36 -19.98
CA LEU A 276 -1.34 -14.93 -20.25
C LEU A 276 -0.76 -14.09 -19.11
N VAL A 277 -1.06 -14.45 -17.85
CA VAL A 277 -0.52 -13.76 -16.66
C VAL A 277 1.00 -13.85 -16.61
N GLU A 278 1.58 -15.03 -16.90
CA GLU A 278 3.03 -15.21 -17.00
C GLU A 278 3.64 -14.29 -18.05
N CYS A 279 3.06 -14.26 -19.27
CA CYS A 279 3.56 -13.43 -20.36
C CYS A 279 3.41 -11.91 -20.11
N LEU A 280 2.38 -11.49 -19.40
CA LEU A 280 2.20 -10.08 -19.01
C LEU A 280 3.16 -9.67 -17.89
N GLY A 281 3.45 -10.58 -16.97
CA GLY A 281 4.33 -10.34 -15.81
C GLY A 281 5.82 -10.27 -16.18
N ASP A 282 6.26 -10.94 -17.22
CA ASP A 282 7.64 -10.90 -17.70
C ASP A 282 7.81 -9.81 -18.77
N LEU A 283 8.40 -8.68 -18.39
CA LEU A 283 8.59 -7.51 -19.26
C LEU A 283 9.50 -7.78 -20.47
N SER A 284 10.26 -8.87 -20.49
CA SER A 284 11.12 -9.26 -21.59
C SER A 284 10.36 -9.98 -22.71
N ILE A 285 9.16 -10.52 -22.44
CA ILE A 285 8.37 -11.28 -23.41
C ILE A 285 7.65 -10.32 -24.37
N THR A 286 7.87 -10.50 -25.66
CA THR A 286 7.14 -9.83 -26.73
C THR A 286 5.83 -10.57 -27.08
N ALA A 287 4.92 -9.92 -27.82
CA ALA A 287 3.70 -10.58 -28.31
C ALA A 287 3.96 -11.81 -29.19
N GLU A 288 5.05 -11.79 -29.95
CA GLU A 288 5.49 -12.90 -30.79
C GLU A 288 5.96 -14.09 -29.95
N GLN A 289 6.78 -13.84 -28.93
CA GLN A 289 7.21 -14.87 -27.99
C GLN A 289 6.05 -15.43 -27.15
N ALA A 290 5.06 -14.60 -26.79
CA ALA A 290 3.86 -15.03 -26.12
C ALA A 290 3.00 -15.96 -27.02
N LYS A 291 2.94 -15.66 -28.32
CA LYS A 291 2.30 -16.53 -29.31
C LYS A 291 3.03 -17.87 -29.45
N ASP A 292 4.36 -17.87 -29.49
CA ASP A 292 5.15 -19.11 -29.58
C ASP A 292 4.95 -19.99 -28.33
N LYS A 293 4.90 -19.38 -27.14
CA LYS A 293 4.57 -20.09 -25.89
C LYS A 293 3.16 -20.67 -25.87
N LEU A 294 2.20 -20.00 -26.53
CA LEU A 294 0.81 -20.45 -26.62
C LEU A 294 0.64 -21.64 -27.60
N LEU A 295 1.52 -21.75 -28.59
CA LEU A 295 1.48 -22.79 -29.63
C LEU A 295 2.37 -24.02 -29.31
N ALA A 296 3.19 -23.93 -28.27
CA ALA A 296 4.07 -25.01 -27.81
C ALA A 296 3.34 -25.98 -26.87
#